data_09e86c7e2ddefbfa3310dba5b26e02f2
#
_entry.id   09e86c7e2ddefbfa3310dba5b26e02f2
#
_cell.length_a   1.000
_cell.length_b   1.000
_cell.length_c   1.000
_cell.angle_alpha   90.00
_cell.angle_beta   90.00
_cell.angle_gamma   90.00
#
_symmetry.space_group_name_H-M   'P 1'
#
loop_
_entity.id
_entity.type
_entity.pdbx_description
1 polymer ?
#
loop_
_entity_poly.entity_id
_entity_poly.type
_entity_poly.pdbx_seq_one_letter_code
_entity_poly.pdbx_strand_id
1 'polypeptide(L)'
;MAIALLACIATMAATVKKTNLKVLYVGGHSDIETFGVADYDKEAHAKSIETRTAAWKSFLETYFTTVKTVQGKDYNYKMSYNYDVTIIDGDLKPLEPRRTVSQNGKYSKMVYAKYFPENFDRPVITIAEEGETVGRSIGVKNDWYCLCLLGHAYNMNTKSAIFKGPYPVKITTENRPTPAAAKEYGEFAHEKVPATVAMWKVQNKDYGNSKGYKIGMVTRPWGYLDSPDTEIISGGESAKCFHAISIGRHANWLHWGFSASPADMTEEAKPVFLNAVIYISKFAGHHIIARKLNEGIATRTSVDEQKYNVSKENYDSYKNSIEGYNQLMKHRSDSLKSIEAAGGKLSDQDKTYIQMGEHPQYVPNYLEYVKERAGELYEKFGADVTAYEKYYTENRPYFYGSLNDYGVKLDEDAKSLGIANNDKCILDKAISMWENNKDVEKAKRILYRYTLLRYEDAKEWRQWYKKYQNKLFFTESGGWLWLVNNLNPKTPGNDYSILKLNEIDETALAPKKKATQEDPVAFSYATIQNGEEGEIIIRMNIYPGYLIY
;
A
#
# COMPACT_ATOMS: atom_id res chain seq x y z
N MET A 1 -35.01 51.30 -43.63
CA MET A 1 -34.33 51.61 -42.36
C MET A 1 -34.66 50.51 -41.35
N ALA A 2 -33.79 49.56 -41.22
CA ALA A 2 -33.96 48.45 -40.26
C ALA A 2 -32.97 48.70 -39.13
N ILE A 3 -33.49 48.95 -37.94
CA ILE A 3 -32.72 49.15 -36.70
C ILE A 3 -32.44 47.74 -36.14
N ALA A 4 -31.18 47.32 -36.20
CA ALA A 4 -30.70 46.11 -35.55
C ALA A 4 -30.47 46.42 -34.07
N LEU A 5 -31.30 45.83 -33.19
CA LEU A 5 -31.09 45.84 -31.74
C LEU A 5 -30.02 44.79 -31.40
N LEU A 6 -28.81 45.23 -31.11
CA LEU A 6 -27.79 44.37 -30.49
C LEU A 6 -28.13 44.20 -29.01
N ALA A 7 -28.69 43.09 -28.64
CA ALA A 7 -28.83 42.68 -27.23
C ALA A 7 -27.48 42.17 -26.74
N CYS A 8 -26.72 42.97 -26.01
CA CYS A 8 -25.57 42.51 -25.21
C CYS A 8 -26.10 41.60 -24.08
N ILE A 9 -26.01 40.30 -24.27
CA ILE A 9 -26.17 39.34 -23.16
C ILE A 9 -24.87 39.42 -22.34
N ALA A 10 -24.85 40.28 -21.34
CA ALA A 10 -23.86 40.22 -20.28
C ALA A 10 -24.16 38.97 -19.43
N THR A 11 -23.50 37.88 -19.72
CA THR A 11 -23.45 36.74 -18.78
C THR A 11 -22.75 37.22 -17.53
N MET A 12 -23.52 37.64 -16.52
CA MET A 12 -23.00 37.79 -15.16
C MET A 12 -22.50 36.41 -14.71
N ALA A 13 -21.19 36.20 -14.77
CA ALA A 13 -20.56 35.07 -14.10
C ALA A 13 -20.91 35.22 -12.62
N ALA A 14 -21.80 34.34 -12.11
CA ALA A 14 -22.13 34.29 -10.70
C ALA A 14 -20.82 34.10 -9.93
N THR A 15 -20.46 35.09 -9.11
CA THR A 15 -19.27 35.00 -8.26
C THR A 15 -19.42 33.81 -7.33
N VAL A 16 -18.58 32.79 -7.53
CA VAL A 16 -18.56 31.61 -6.68
C VAL A 16 -18.26 32.06 -5.25
N LYS A 17 -19.15 31.76 -4.31
CA LYS A 17 -18.92 32.05 -2.90
C LYS A 17 -17.77 31.17 -2.41
N LYS A 18 -16.64 31.79 -2.07
CA LYS A 18 -15.48 31.07 -1.55
C LYS A 18 -15.74 30.48 -0.18
N THR A 19 -15.27 29.26 0.03
CA THR A 19 -15.26 28.61 1.34
C THR A 19 -14.13 29.20 2.19
N ASN A 20 -14.43 29.54 3.45
CA ASN A 20 -13.43 30.12 4.35
C ASN A 20 -12.51 29.01 4.91
N LEU A 21 -11.59 28.56 4.09
CA LEU A 21 -10.52 27.61 4.44
C LEU A 21 -9.18 28.16 3.93
N LYS A 22 -8.14 27.85 4.72
CA LYS A 22 -6.73 28.07 4.35
C LYS A 22 -6.16 26.78 3.79
N VAL A 23 -5.79 26.77 2.54
CA VAL A 23 -5.26 25.59 1.83
C VAL A 23 -3.79 25.82 1.50
N LEU A 24 -2.93 24.87 1.88
CA LEU A 24 -1.54 24.79 1.45
C LEU A 24 -1.44 23.75 0.34
N TYR A 25 -0.97 24.17 -0.83
CA TYR A 25 -0.64 23.25 -1.92
C TYR A 25 0.87 23.08 -2.00
N VAL A 26 1.32 21.84 -1.93
CA VAL A 26 2.72 21.44 -2.02
C VAL A 26 2.95 20.79 -3.38
N GLY A 27 3.53 21.55 -4.30
CA GLY A 27 3.83 21.11 -5.67
C GLY A 27 5.18 20.42 -5.78
N GLY A 28 5.44 19.83 -6.94
CA GLY A 28 6.74 19.27 -7.29
C GLY A 28 7.82 20.34 -7.42
N HIS A 29 9.03 19.88 -7.67
CA HIS A 29 10.17 20.71 -8.02
C HIS A 29 11.04 20.03 -9.08
N SER A 30 11.76 20.83 -9.84
CA SER A 30 12.57 20.35 -10.96
C SER A 30 13.94 19.79 -10.59
N ASP A 31 14.32 19.89 -9.32
CA ASP A 31 15.67 19.56 -8.85
C ASP A 31 15.78 18.09 -8.38
N ILE A 32 14.66 17.39 -8.21
CA ILE A 32 14.67 15.96 -7.86
C ILE A 32 14.68 15.14 -9.14
N GLU A 33 15.56 14.16 -9.17
CA GLU A 33 15.52 13.12 -10.21
C GLU A 33 14.22 12.33 -10.06
N THR A 34 13.36 12.44 -11.07
CA THR A 34 12.14 11.66 -11.14
C THR A 34 12.46 10.38 -11.90
N PHE A 35 12.04 9.24 -11.38
CA PHE A 35 12.21 7.96 -12.04
C PHE A 35 11.66 8.00 -13.48
N GLY A 36 12.49 7.62 -14.44
CA GLY A 36 12.12 7.56 -15.86
C GLY A 36 12.18 8.89 -16.62
N VAL A 37 12.64 9.99 -16.03
CA VAL A 37 12.90 11.24 -16.75
C VAL A 37 14.32 11.23 -17.32
N ALA A 38 14.42 11.23 -18.64
CA ALA A 38 15.70 11.35 -19.31
C ALA A 38 16.26 12.79 -19.24
N ASP A 39 17.59 12.94 -19.32
CA ASP A 39 18.23 14.26 -19.20
C ASP A 39 17.72 15.31 -20.21
N TYR A 40 17.40 14.87 -21.44
CA TYR A 40 16.85 15.76 -22.46
C TYR A 40 15.39 16.19 -22.20
N ASP A 41 14.69 15.53 -21.27
CA ASP A 41 13.31 15.86 -20.90
C ASP A 41 13.22 16.78 -19.66
N LYS A 42 14.35 17.12 -19.01
CA LYS A 42 14.37 17.89 -17.75
C LYS A 42 13.71 19.25 -17.85
N GLU A 43 13.90 19.97 -18.95
CA GLU A 43 13.27 21.28 -19.15
C GLU A 43 11.75 21.13 -19.32
N ALA A 44 11.31 20.16 -20.12
CA ALA A 44 9.89 19.85 -20.30
C ALA A 44 9.24 19.39 -18.98
N HIS A 45 9.98 18.61 -18.17
CA HIS A 45 9.55 18.19 -16.86
C HIS A 45 9.38 19.38 -15.90
N ALA A 46 10.37 20.25 -15.79
CA ALA A 46 10.30 21.46 -14.98
C ALA A 46 9.09 22.33 -15.36
N LYS A 47 8.90 22.56 -16.65
CA LYS A 47 7.75 23.32 -17.18
C LYS A 47 6.42 22.63 -16.87
N SER A 48 6.35 21.30 -16.92
CA SER A 48 5.15 20.55 -16.57
C SER A 48 4.77 20.74 -15.10
N ILE A 49 5.75 20.75 -14.19
CA ILE A 49 5.58 21.02 -12.75
C ILE A 49 5.06 22.42 -12.50
N GLU A 50 5.65 23.44 -13.16
CA GLU A 50 5.20 24.83 -13.06
C GLU A 50 3.76 24.99 -13.55
N THR A 51 3.46 24.45 -14.72
CA THR A 51 2.11 24.46 -15.31
C THR A 51 1.09 23.78 -14.40
N ARG A 52 1.45 22.63 -13.84
CA ARG A 52 0.62 21.88 -12.90
C ARG A 52 0.36 22.69 -11.62
N THR A 53 1.39 23.28 -11.04
CA THR A 53 1.28 24.12 -9.84
C THR A 53 0.40 25.34 -10.07
N ALA A 54 0.55 26.01 -11.23
CA ALA A 54 -0.27 27.15 -11.61
C ALA A 54 -1.75 26.76 -11.80
N ALA A 55 -2.02 25.61 -12.41
CA ALA A 55 -3.37 25.09 -12.60
C ALA A 55 -4.05 24.78 -11.24
N TRP A 56 -3.36 24.12 -10.32
CA TRP A 56 -3.86 23.85 -8.97
C TRP A 56 -4.10 25.15 -8.18
N LYS A 57 -3.14 26.07 -8.22
CA LYS A 57 -3.28 27.36 -7.55
C LYS A 57 -4.52 28.12 -8.03
N SER A 58 -4.65 28.31 -9.33
CA SER A 58 -5.79 29.01 -9.93
C SER A 58 -7.13 28.36 -9.60
N PHE A 59 -7.18 27.03 -9.69
CA PHE A 59 -8.37 26.26 -9.34
C PHE A 59 -8.76 26.46 -7.88
N LEU A 60 -7.83 26.27 -6.95
CA LEU A 60 -8.11 26.39 -5.51
C LEU A 60 -8.46 27.82 -5.10
N GLU A 61 -7.78 28.84 -5.65
CA GLU A 61 -8.06 30.26 -5.38
C GLU A 61 -9.46 30.68 -5.82
N THR A 62 -10.06 29.98 -6.78
CA THR A 62 -11.45 30.24 -7.18
C THR A 62 -12.43 29.88 -6.06
N TYR A 63 -12.14 28.89 -5.24
CA TYR A 63 -13.09 28.31 -4.30
C TYR A 63 -12.74 28.49 -2.82
N PHE A 64 -11.49 28.82 -2.49
CA PHE A 64 -11.04 28.99 -1.10
C PHE A 64 -10.51 30.40 -0.86
N THR A 65 -10.67 30.88 0.39
CA THR A 65 -10.31 32.27 0.75
C THR A 65 -8.79 32.49 0.80
N THR A 66 -8.03 31.48 1.19
CA THR A 66 -6.57 31.55 1.30
C THR A 66 -5.95 30.31 0.68
N VAL A 67 -5.11 30.52 -0.31
CA VAL A 67 -4.32 29.46 -0.96
C VAL A 67 -2.86 29.87 -0.99
N LYS A 68 -1.98 29.03 -0.48
CA LYS A 68 -0.52 29.18 -0.55
C LYS A 68 0.05 27.99 -1.32
N THR A 69 1.01 28.25 -2.16
CA THR A 69 1.79 27.21 -2.86
C THR A 69 3.22 27.19 -2.32
N VAL A 70 3.80 26.00 -2.22
CA VAL A 70 5.20 25.77 -1.84
C VAL A 70 5.72 24.60 -2.66
N GLN A 71 7.01 24.58 -2.96
CA GLN A 71 7.66 23.40 -3.56
C GLN A 71 7.92 22.34 -2.49
N GLY A 72 7.86 21.05 -2.86
CA GLY A 72 8.06 19.95 -1.92
C GLY A 72 9.41 19.99 -1.19
N LYS A 73 10.47 20.43 -1.89
CA LYS A 73 11.81 20.59 -1.27
C LYS A 73 11.86 21.65 -0.16
N ASP A 74 10.99 22.66 -0.21
CA ASP A 74 10.92 23.77 0.75
C ASP A 74 9.83 23.55 1.81
N TYR A 75 9.01 22.51 1.63
CA TYR A 75 7.96 22.17 2.56
C TYR A 75 8.53 21.58 3.86
N ASN A 76 7.94 22.01 4.97
CA ASN A 76 8.14 21.39 6.28
C ASN A 76 6.77 21.10 6.90
N TYR A 77 6.59 19.94 7.52
CA TYR A 77 5.33 19.52 8.11
C TYR A 77 4.72 20.54 9.09
N LYS A 78 5.57 21.35 9.76
CA LYS A 78 5.11 22.42 10.66
C LYS A 78 4.32 23.50 9.94
N MET A 79 4.50 23.67 8.63
CA MET A 79 3.70 24.61 7.84
C MET A 79 2.22 24.23 7.86
N SER A 80 1.91 22.93 7.87
CA SER A 80 0.52 22.44 7.90
C SER A 80 -0.28 22.90 9.11
N TYR A 81 0.37 23.28 10.22
CA TYR A 81 -0.32 23.80 11.41
C TYR A 81 -0.89 25.22 11.22
N ASN A 82 -0.50 25.91 10.15
CA ASN A 82 -1.02 27.24 9.80
C ASN A 82 -2.17 27.19 8.79
N TYR A 83 -2.53 25.99 8.32
CA TYR A 83 -3.55 25.76 7.29
C TYR A 83 -4.59 24.73 7.77
N ASP A 84 -5.78 24.81 7.19
CA ASP A 84 -6.86 23.87 7.48
C ASP A 84 -6.66 22.54 6.73
N VAL A 85 -6.05 22.59 5.54
CA VAL A 85 -5.74 21.42 4.72
C VAL A 85 -4.42 21.63 3.98
N THR A 86 -3.60 20.60 3.94
CA THR A 86 -2.43 20.52 3.08
C THR A 86 -2.67 19.52 1.95
N ILE A 87 -2.48 19.94 0.71
CA ILE A 87 -2.54 19.07 -0.48
C ILE A 87 -1.11 18.81 -0.93
N ILE A 88 -0.69 17.54 -0.97
CA ILE A 88 0.65 17.12 -1.35
C ILE A 88 0.59 16.46 -2.72
N ASP A 89 1.23 17.10 -3.67
CA ASP A 89 1.28 16.72 -5.08
C ASP A 89 2.72 16.70 -5.64
N GLY A 90 3.71 16.80 -4.77
CA GLY A 90 5.13 16.78 -5.14
C GLY A 90 6.00 16.13 -4.08
N ASP A 91 7.15 15.62 -4.53
CA ASP A 91 8.12 14.96 -3.69
C ASP A 91 8.59 15.86 -2.55
N LEU A 92 8.62 15.32 -1.36
CA LEU A 92 9.01 16.02 -0.13
C LEU A 92 10.45 15.71 0.27
N LYS A 93 11.09 16.66 0.91
CA LYS A 93 12.35 16.41 1.62
C LYS A 93 12.07 15.59 2.88
N PRO A 94 12.68 14.42 3.07
CA PRO A 94 12.44 13.59 4.24
C PRO A 94 12.97 14.20 5.53
N LEU A 95 12.29 13.98 6.65
CA LEU A 95 12.77 14.23 8.01
C LEU A 95 13.84 13.21 8.40
N GLU A 96 13.58 11.95 8.10
CA GLU A 96 14.50 10.84 8.28
C GLU A 96 14.68 10.15 6.93
N PRO A 97 15.90 10.00 6.43
CA PRO A 97 16.13 9.31 5.17
C PRO A 97 15.83 7.81 5.28
N ARG A 98 15.65 7.17 4.14
CA ARG A 98 15.54 5.71 4.04
C ARG A 98 16.80 5.05 4.60
N ARG A 99 16.61 3.96 5.35
CA ARG A 99 17.71 3.18 5.92
C ARG A 99 17.40 1.70 5.91
N THR A 100 18.42 0.87 6.02
CA THR A 100 18.28 -0.58 6.19
C THR A 100 18.52 -0.94 7.65
N VAL A 101 17.69 -1.80 8.21
CA VAL A 101 17.85 -2.34 9.56
C VAL A 101 17.94 -3.85 9.51
N SER A 102 18.74 -4.43 10.40
CA SER A 102 18.71 -5.85 10.67
C SER A 102 17.73 -6.13 11.79
N GLN A 103 16.92 -7.16 11.61
CA GLN A 103 16.00 -7.61 12.62
C GLN A 103 16.47 -8.97 13.16
N ASN A 104 16.84 -9.01 14.43
CA ASN A 104 17.41 -10.19 15.09
C ASN A 104 18.63 -10.80 14.36
N GLY A 105 19.42 -9.98 13.65
CA GLY A 105 20.58 -10.47 12.90
C GLY A 105 20.29 -11.37 11.70
N LYS A 106 19.02 -11.72 11.44
CA LYS A 106 18.65 -12.73 10.45
C LYS A 106 18.13 -12.15 9.14
N TYR A 107 17.53 -10.97 9.17
CA TYR A 107 16.88 -10.39 8.00
C TYR A 107 17.17 -8.90 7.90
N SER A 108 17.59 -8.46 6.72
CA SER A 108 17.69 -7.04 6.41
C SER A 108 16.32 -6.52 5.95
N LYS A 109 15.89 -5.44 6.56
CA LYS A 109 14.62 -4.77 6.28
C LYS A 109 14.88 -3.33 5.90
N MET A 110 14.22 -2.86 4.85
CA MET A 110 14.24 -1.46 4.51
C MET A 110 13.24 -0.69 5.37
N VAL A 111 13.73 0.34 6.06
CA VAL A 111 12.89 1.35 6.72
C VAL A 111 12.76 2.54 5.79
N TYR A 112 11.54 2.85 5.40
CA TYR A 112 11.28 3.95 4.47
C TYR A 112 11.53 5.31 5.09
N ALA A 113 11.77 6.28 4.23
CA ALA A 113 11.94 7.66 4.65
C ALA A 113 10.70 8.15 5.40
N LYS A 114 10.90 8.96 6.43
CA LYS A 114 9.82 9.64 7.15
C LYS A 114 9.73 11.08 6.71
N TYR A 115 8.51 11.53 6.46
CA TYR A 115 8.20 12.90 6.05
C TYR A 115 7.41 13.67 7.11
N PHE A 116 6.74 12.94 8.02
CA PHE A 116 5.94 13.48 9.12
C PHE A 116 6.32 12.81 10.44
N PRO A 117 6.18 13.51 11.57
CA PRO A 117 6.27 12.88 12.87
C PRO A 117 5.10 11.92 13.09
N GLU A 118 5.29 10.94 13.95
CA GLU A 118 4.30 9.88 14.20
C GLU A 118 2.96 10.39 14.75
N ASN A 119 2.97 11.51 15.44
CA ASN A 119 1.79 12.16 16.02
C ASN A 119 1.23 13.29 15.14
N PHE A 120 1.57 13.31 13.85
CA PHE A 120 1.04 14.31 12.94
C PHE A 120 -0.48 14.22 12.82
N ASP A 121 -1.17 15.31 13.12
CA ASP A 121 -2.62 15.37 13.27
C ASP A 121 -3.31 16.45 12.41
N ARG A 122 -2.60 16.94 11.37
CA ARG A 122 -3.19 17.94 10.46
C ARG A 122 -3.80 17.29 9.24
N PRO A 123 -4.94 17.83 8.72
CA PRO A 123 -5.57 17.30 7.52
C PRO A 123 -4.67 17.36 6.28
N VAL A 124 -4.53 16.22 5.61
CA VAL A 124 -3.71 16.07 4.40
C VAL A 124 -4.48 15.35 3.31
N ILE A 125 -4.35 15.85 2.08
CA ILE A 125 -4.70 15.11 0.87
C ILE A 125 -3.40 14.81 0.13
N THR A 126 -3.19 13.56 -0.26
CA THR A 126 -2.11 13.15 -1.16
C THR A 126 -2.64 12.85 -2.54
N ILE A 127 -1.94 13.31 -3.56
CA ILE A 127 -2.30 13.12 -4.97
C ILE A 127 -1.45 11.99 -5.56
N ALA A 128 -2.11 11.00 -6.15
CA ALA A 128 -1.46 9.91 -6.90
C ALA A 128 -0.36 9.19 -6.09
N GLU A 129 0.86 9.05 -6.64
CA GLU A 129 1.98 8.33 -6.02
C GLU A 129 2.43 8.93 -4.68
N GLU A 130 2.11 10.19 -4.39
CA GLU A 130 2.44 10.78 -3.09
C GLU A 130 1.71 10.09 -1.93
N GLY A 131 0.60 9.40 -2.22
CA GLY A 131 -0.10 8.56 -1.25
C GLY A 131 0.78 7.46 -0.67
N GLU A 132 1.64 6.85 -1.48
CA GLU A 132 2.63 5.86 -1.05
C GLU A 132 3.67 6.50 -0.12
N THR A 133 4.37 7.50 -0.62
CA THR A 133 5.51 8.12 0.06
C THR A 133 5.09 8.74 1.39
N VAL A 134 4.05 9.58 1.37
CA VAL A 134 3.60 10.33 2.54
C VAL A 134 2.77 9.46 3.47
N GLY A 135 1.81 8.72 2.92
CA GLY A 135 0.91 7.86 3.69
C GLY A 135 1.68 6.82 4.51
N ARG A 136 2.70 6.20 3.91
CA ARG A 136 3.57 5.24 4.57
C ARG A 136 4.29 5.85 5.78
N SER A 137 4.77 7.08 5.66
CA SER A 137 5.51 7.74 6.74
C SER A 137 4.67 8.02 7.99
N ILE A 138 3.38 8.21 7.85
CA ILE A 138 2.45 8.39 8.98
C ILE A 138 1.76 7.09 9.40
N GLY A 139 2.16 5.97 8.83
CA GLY A 139 1.66 4.65 9.19
C GLY A 139 0.33 4.27 8.52
N VAL A 140 -0.09 4.97 7.48
CA VAL A 140 -1.20 4.52 6.63
C VAL A 140 -0.83 3.19 6.00
N LYS A 141 -1.75 2.24 6.02
CA LYS A 141 -1.51 0.88 5.54
C LYS A 141 -1.69 0.78 4.03
N ASN A 142 -0.99 1.61 3.29
CA ASN A 142 -0.85 1.47 1.85
C ASN A 142 0.07 0.29 1.56
N ASP A 143 -0.51 -0.89 1.57
CA ASP A 143 0.26 -2.13 1.45
C ASP A 143 0.68 -2.44 0.02
N TRP A 144 0.23 -1.65 -0.92
CA TRP A 144 0.43 -1.99 -2.30
C TRP A 144 0.64 -0.78 -3.18
N TYR A 145 1.85 -0.69 -3.67
CA TYR A 145 2.22 0.33 -4.61
C TYR A 145 1.89 -0.14 -6.03
N CYS A 146 0.87 0.44 -6.65
CA CYS A 146 0.57 0.23 -8.04
C CYS A 146 0.34 1.54 -8.78
N LEU A 147 1.25 1.85 -9.67
CA LEU A 147 1.18 2.95 -10.62
C LEU A 147 0.37 2.55 -11.86
N CYS A 148 -0.86 2.11 -11.67
CA CYS A 148 -1.68 1.59 -12.76
C CYS A 148 -3.12 2.08 -12.74
N LEU A 149 -3.45 3.07 -11.91
CA LEU A 149 -4.77 3.68 -11.90
C LEU A 149 -4.98 4.48 -13.18
N LEU A 150 -6.02 4.11 -13.92
CA LEU A 150 -6.46 4.80 -15.12
C LEU A 150 -7.45 5.92 -14.80
N GLY A 151 -8.30 6.29 -15.74
CA GLY A 151 -9.15 7.48 -15.65
C GLY A 151 -10.48 7.32 -14.92
N HIS A 152 -10.84 6.10 -14.46
CA HIS A 152 -12.20 5.84 -13.96
C HIS A 152 -12.22 5.32 -12.54
N ALA A 153 -13.22 5.76 -11.77
CA ALA A 153 -13.60 5.22 -10.48
C ALA A 153 -14.81 4.29 -10.58
N TYR A 154 -14.89 3.29 -9.73
CA TYR A 154 -16.05 2.41 -9.58
C TYR A 154 -16.25 2.02 -8.11
N ASN A 155 -17.29 1.25 -7.79
CA ASN A 155 -17.64 0.87 -6.41
C ASN A 155 -17.69 2.09 -5.47
N MET A 156 -18.26 3.20 -5.94
CA MET A 156 -18.31 4.46 -5.22
C MET A 156 -19.26 4.39 -4.04
N ASN A 157 -18.79 4.74 -2.85
CA ASN A 157 -19.64 5.00 -1.70
C ASN A 157 -20.30 6.38 -1.83
N THR A 158 -21.38 6.45 -2.61
CA THR A 158 -22.10 7.71 -2.84
C THR A 158 -22.74 8.31 -1.59
N LYS A 159 -22.68 7.62 -0.43
CA LYS A 159 -23.08 8.16 0.88
C LYS A 159 -21.99 9.02 1.51
N SER A 160 -20.74 8.90 1.04
CA SER A 160 -19.63 9.73 1.51
C SER A 160 -19.93 11.23 1.34
N ALA A 161 -19.45 12.02 2.29
CA ALA A 161 -19.67 13.47 2.31
C ALA A 161 -19.12 14.19 1.08
N ILE A 162 -18.08 13.65 0.43
CA ILE A 162 -17.50 14.27 -0.76
C ILE A 162 -18.46 14.30 -1.97
N PHE A 163 -19.45 13.37 -2.00
CA PHE A 163 -20.49 13.35 -3.02
C PHE A 163 -21.75 14.15 -2.64
N LYS A 164 -21.81 14.69 -1.42
CA LYS A 164 -23.01 15.39 -0.90
C LYS A 164 -22.91 16.90 -0.91
N GLY A 165 -21.74 17.46 -0.99
CA GLY A 165 -21.58 18.91 -1.01
C GLY A 165 -20.52 19.43 -0.03
N PRO A 166 -20.36 20.76 0.07
CA PRO A 166 -21.31 21.82 -0.32
C PRO A 166 -21.35 22.16 -1.82
N TYR A 167 -20.33 21.80 -2.60
CA TYR A 167 -20.37 21.98 -4.04
C TYR A 167 -21.25 20.90 -4.67
N PRO A 168 -22.23 21.26 -5.53
CA PRO A 168 -23.12 20.30 -6.17
C PRO A 168 -22.33 19.25 -6.97
N VAL A 169 -22.63 17.97 -6.77
CA VAL A 169 -22.02 16.86 -7.46
C VAL A 169 -23.06 16.17 -8.34
N LYS A 170 -22.70 15.95 -9.59
CA LYS A 170 -23.41 15.08 -10.51
C LYS A 170 -22.43 14.02 -10.99
N ILE A 171 -22.78 12.75 -10.84
CA ILE A 171 -21.96 11.64 -11.28
C ILE A 171 -22.70 10.93 -12.43
N THR A 172 -22.03 10.86 -13.57
CA THR A 172 -22.48 10.09 -14.72
C THR A 172 -21.62 8.83 -14.83
N THR A 173 -22.24 7.67 -14.83
CA THR A 173 -21.54 6.38 -14.97
C THR A 173 -21.86 5.74 -16.30
N GLU A 174 -20.89 5.00 -16.84
CA GLU A 174 -21.06 4.10 -17.98
C GLU A 174 -20.64 2.68 -17.59
N ASN A 175 -21.32 1.66 -18.13
CA ASN A 175 -20.91 0.29 -17.94
C ASN A 175 -19.70 -0.03 -18.83
N ARG A 176 -18.58 -0.37 -18.20
CA ARG A 176 -17.33 -0.74 -18.87
C ARG A 176 -16.92 -2.17 -18.50
N PRO A 177 -16.19 -2.86 -19.39
CA PRO A 177 -15.60 -4.15 -19.04
C PRO A 177 -14.73 -4.04 -17.79
N THR A 178 -14.86 -4.99 -16.88
CA THR A 178 -13.92 -5.11 -15.75
C THR A 178 -12.52 -5.40 -16.31
N PRO A 179 -11.46 -4.70 -15.86
CA PRO A 179 -10.11 -4.94 -16.34
C PRO A 179 -9.71 -6.40 -16.21
N ALA A 180 -9.23 -7.02 -17.29
CA ALA A 180 -8.94 -8.46 -17.33
C ALA A 180 -7.96 -8.88 -16.23
N ALA A 181 -6.88 -8.12 -16.06
CA ALA A 181 -5.87 -8.38 -15.03
C ALA A 181 -6.41 -8.29 -13.59
N ALA A 182 -7.49 -7.52 -13.34
CA ALA A 182 -8.13 -7.46 -12.04
C ALA A 182 -8.80 -8.77 -11.62
N LYS A 183 -9.07 -9.67 -12.58
CA LYS A 183 -9.66 -11.00 -12.35
C LYS A 183 -8.63 -12.07 -12.06
N GLU A 184 -7.37 -11.82 -12.42
CA GLU A 184 -6.29 -12.81 -12.44
C GLU A 184 -5.23 -12.54 -11.38
N TYR A 185 -5.37 -11.43 -10.63
CA TYR A 185 -4.31 -11.00 -9.74
C TYR A 185 -4.39 -11.64 -8.34
N GLY A 186 -3.39 -12.48 -8.05
CA GLY A 186 -2.99 -12.98 -6.74
C GLY A 186 -4.12 -13.28 -5.76
N GLU A 187 -4.10 -12.59 -4.64
CA GLU A 187 -4.98 -12.85 -3.49
C GLU A 187 -6.48 -12.78 -3.80
N PHE A 188 -6.86 -12.13 -4.90
CA PHE A 188 -8.26 -11.94 -5.29
C PHE A 188 -8.65 -12.74 -6.54
N ALA A 189 -7.75 -13.54 -7.09
CA ALA A 189 -7.98 -14.29 -8.33
C ALA A 189 -9.16 -15.28 -8.23
N HIS A 190 -9.41 -15.80 -7.03
CA HIS A 190 -10.51 -16.72 -6.73
C HIS A 190 -11.86 -16.01 -6.55
N GLU A 191 -11.89 -14.68 -6.48
CA GLU A 191 -13.13 -13.94 -6.31
C GLU A 191 -13.91 -13.79 -7.61
N LYS A 192 -15.23 -13.95 -7.51
CA LYS A 192 -16.12 -13.70 -8.65
C LYS A 192 -16.30 -12.20 -8.84
N VAL A 193 -15.67 -11.65 -9.87
CA VAL A 193 -15.88 -10.26 -10.27
C VAL A 193 -16.89 -10.17 -11.43
N PRO A 194 -17.72 -9.12 -11.51
CA PRO A 194 -18.66 -8.93 -12.59
C PRO A 194 -17.94 -8.73 -13.93
N ALA A 195 -18.56 -9.14 -15.03
CA ALA A 195 -18.00 -8.94 -16.38
C ALA A 195 -17.86 -7.45 -16.75
N THR A 196 -18.80 -6.64 -16.26
CA THR A 196 -18.82 -5.18 -16.44
C THR A 196 -19.12 -4.51 -15.10
N VAL A 197 -18.66 -3.28 -14.95
CA VAL A 197 -18.94 -2.45 -13.77
C VAL A 197 -19.27 -1.02 -14.20
N ALA A 198 -20.20 -0.38 -13.45
CA ALA A 198 -20.51 1.03 -13.66
C ALA A 198 -19.32 1.90 -13.21
N MET A 199 -18.72 2.61 -14.14
CA MET A 199 -17.55 3.45 -13.91
C MET A 199 -17.89 4.91 -14.14
N TRP A 200 -17.34 5.75 -13.27
CA TRP A 200 -17.36 7.21 -13.38
C TRP A 200 -16.01 7.70 -13.89
N LYS A 201 -16.03 8.51 -14.94
CA LYS A 201 -14.81 9.12 -15.48
C LYS A 201 -14.37 10.30 -14.62
N VAL A 202 -13.18 10.21 -14.04
CA VAL A 202 -12.60 11.23 -13.15
C VAL A 202 -11.66 12.17 -13.90
N GLN A 203 -10.90 11.62 -14.84
CA GLN A 203 -9.91 12.40 -15.61
C GLN A 203 -9.97 12.11 -17.09
N ASN A 204 -9.62 13.14 -17.90
CA ASN A 204 -9.66 13.07 -19.37
C ASN A 204 -8.36 12.53 -19.96
N LYS A 205 -7.29 12.48 -19.17
CA LYS A 205 -5.97 12.06 -19.61
C LYS A 205 -5.34 11.15 -18.57
N ASP A 206 -4.86 10.02 -19.04
CA ASP A 206 -4.06 9.10 -18.25
C ASP A 206 -2.59 9.42 -18.46
N TYR A 207 -1.84 9.47 -17.35
CA TYR A 207 -0.43 9.81 -17.39
C TYR A 207 0.40 8.54 -17.20
N GLY A 208 1.27 8.25 -18.18
CA GLY A 208 2.31 7.24 -18.07
C GLY A 208 3.58 7.81 -17.42
N ASN A 209 4.43 6.92 -16.94
CA ASN A 209 5.69 7.27 -16.24
C ASN A 209 6.80 7.81 -17.16
N SER A 210 6.63 7.76 -18.47
CA SER A 210 7.70 8.04 -19.45
C SER A 210 7.92 9.52 -19.79
N LYS A 211 7.22 10.47 -19.17
CA LYS A 211 7.29 11.89 -19.55
C LYS A 211 7.22 12.86 -18.37
N GLY A 212 7.62 12.46 -17.19
CA GLY A 212 7.60 13.33 -16.00
C GLY A 212 6.21 13.70 -15.49
N TYR A 213 5.18 13.01 -15.92
CA TYR A 213 3.82 13.21 -15.40
C TYR A 213 3.59 12.38 -14.15
N LYS A 214 2.69 12.85 -13.30
CA LYS A 214 2.17 12.09 -12.17
C LYS A 214 1.47 10.80 -12.63
N ILE A 215 1.67 9.73 -11.89
CA ILE A 215 1.08 8.43 -12.18
C ILE A 215 0.00 8.11 -11.14
N GLY A 216 -1.18 7.69 -11.61
CA GLY A 216 -2.27 7.34 -10.72
C GLY A 216 -1.95 6.11 -9.86
N MET A 217 -2.34 6.14 -8.58
CA MET A 217 -2.04 5.10 -7.61
C MET A 217 -3.29 4.53 -6.95
N VAL A 218 -3.33 3.23 -6.83
CA VAL A 218 -4.31 2.50 -5.99
C VAL A 218 -3.61 1.81 -4.83
N THR A 219 -4.37 1.51 -3.78
CA THR A 219 -3.91 0.78 -2.61
C THR A 219 -4.84 -0.40 -2.30
N ARG A 220 -4.32 -1.44 -1.64
CA ARG A 220 -5.11 -2.56 -1.14
C ARG A 220 -6.09 -2.11 -0.05
N PRO A 221 -7.24 -2.77 0.10
CA PRO A 221 -8.28 -2.36 1.05
C PRO A 221 -7.97 -2.67 2.51
N TRP A 222 -7.02 -3.55 2.80
CA TRP A 222 -6.83 -4.17 4.11
C TRP A 222 -6.70 -3.17 5.25
N GLY A 223 -5.86 -2.13 5.09
CA GLY A 223 -5.68 -1.12 6.12
C GLY A 223 -6.91 -0.27 6.40
N TYR A 224 -7.86 -0.25 5.50
CA TYR A 224 -9.13 0.44 5.68
C TYR A 224 -10.19 -0.44 6.35
N LEU A 225 -10.17 -1.74 6.06
CA LEU A 225 -11.21 -2.68 6.54
C LEU A 225 -11.05 -3.01 8.02
N ASP A 226 -9.84 -3.04 8.53
CA ASP A 226 -9.52 -3.49 9.89
C ASP A 226 -8.99 -2.39 10.83
N SER A 227 -9.29 -1.13 10.53
CA SER A 227 -8.89 0.03 11.33
C SER A 227 -10.08 0.92 11.63
N PRO A 228 -10.17 1.48 12.85
CA PRO A 228 -11.13 2.54 13.12
C PRO A 228 -10.75 3.84 12.40
N ASP A 229 -11.73 4.73 12.24
CA ASP A 229 -11.60 6.04 11.61
C ASP A 229 -11.10 5.98 10.16
N THR A 230 -11.64 5.04 9.40
CA THR A 230 -11.35 4.86 7.98
C THR A 230 -12.60 4.93 7.13
N GLU A 231 -12.43 5.23 5.85
CA GLU A 231 -13.51 5.24 4.87
C GLU A 231 -12.98 4.85 3.50
N ILE A 232 -13.54 3.78 2.92
CA ILE A 232 -13.37 3.45 1.50
C ILE A 232 -14.38 4.27 0.72
N ILE A 233 -13.92 5.16 -0.15
CA ILE A 233 -14.76 6.08 -0.91
C ILE A 233 -14.99 5.59 -2.32
N SER A 234 -13.94 5.11 -3.00
CA SER A 234 -14.10 4.46 -4.31
C SER A 234 -12.99 3.48 -4.62
N GLY A 235 -13.31 2.49 -5.41
CA GLY A 235 -12.34 1.73 -6.20
C GLY A 235 -11.87 2.52 -7.42
N GLY A 236 -10.93 1.95 -8.17
CA GLY A 236 -10.40 2.59 -9.37
C GLY A 236 -10.00 1.58 -10.44
N GLU A 237 -10.18 1.97 -11.69
CA GLU A 237 -9.81 1.17 -12.85
C GLU A 237 -8.31 0.92 -12.85
N SER A 238 -7.90 -0.29 -12.47
CA SER A 238 -6.50 -0.68 -12.37
C SER A 238 -6.27 -2.09 -12.88
N ALA A 239 -5.05 -2.39 -13.29
CA ALA A 239 -4.67 -3.71 -13.80
C ALA A 239 -4.35 -4.71 -12.68
N LYS A 240 -4.59 -4.40 -11.40
CA LYS A 240 -4.11 -5.22 -10.29
C LYS A 240 -5.19 -5.94 -9.52
N CYS A 241 -6.20 -5.23 -9.01
CA CYS A 241 -7.14 -5.79 -8.06
C CYS A 241 -8.49 -5.09 -8.20
N PHE A 242 -9.56 -5.86 -8.24
CA PHE A 242 -10.92 -5.31 -8.31
C PHE A 242 -11.29 -4.48 -7.08
N HIS A 243 -10.74 -4.81 -5.91
CA HIS A 243 -10.99 -4.11 -4.65
C HIS A 243 -9.99 -3.01 -4.33
N ALA A 244 -9.09 -2.68 -5.28
CA ALA A 244 -8.13 -1.60 -5.09
C ALA A 244 -8.84 -0.25 -4.89
N ILE A 245 -8.36 0.51 -3.93
CA ILE A 245 -8.93 1.81 -3.52
C ILE A 245 -8.23 2.92 -4.27
N SER A 246 -9.00 3.76 -4.94
CA SER A 246 -8.51 4.99 -5.60
C SER A 246 -8.75 6.25 -4.77
N ILE A 247 -9.84 6.30 -4.00
CA ILE A 247 -10.11 7.38 -3.06
C ILE A 247 -10.49 6.77 -1.71
N GLY A 248 -9.77 7.15 -0.66
CA GLY A 248 -10.03 6.67 0.69
C GLY A 248 -9.52 7.62 1.75
N ARG A 249 -10.14 7.61 2.94
CA ARG A 249 -9.71 8.36 4.10
C ARG A 249 -9.23 7.42 5.21
N HIS A 250 -8.14 7.81 5.85
CA HIS A 250 -7.65 7.17 7.06
C HIS A 250 -7.27 8.25 8.08
N ALA A 251 -8.08 8.43 9.10
CA ALA A 251 -7.96 9.53 10.07
C ALA A 251 -7.89 10.91 9.39
N ASN A 252 -6.84 11.68 9.62
CA ASN A 252 -6.56 13.00 9.06
C ASN A 252 -5.97 12.98 7.64
N TRP A 253 -5.81 11.83 7.03
CA TRP A 253 -5.23 11.65 5.70
C TRP A 253 -6.28 11.14 4.70
N LEU A 254 -6.33 11.76 3.52
CA LEU A 254 -7.16 11.35 2.40
C LEU A 254 -6.27 11.08 1.18
N HIS A 255 -6.40 9.89 0.63
CA HIS A 255 -5.78 9.51 -0.63
C HIS A 255 -6.70 9.88 -1.79
N TRP A 256 -6.18 10.68 -2.72
CA TRP A 256 -6.77 10.93 -4.04
C TRP A 256 -5.85 10.31 -5.08
N GLY A 257 -6.14 9.08 -5.49
CA GLY A 257 -5.25 8.27 -6.32
C GLY A 257 -5.10 8.74 -7.76
N PHE A 258 -6.03 9.57 -8.26
CA PHE A 258 -5.99 10.07 -9.63
C PHE A 258 -4.91 11.13 -9.82
N SER A 259 -4.22 11.07 -10.97
CA SER A 259 -3.03 11.88 -11.25
C SER A 259 -3.30 13.22 -11.95
N ALA A 260 -4.52 13.42 -12.47
CA ALA A 260 -4.83 14.61 -13.25
C ALA A 260 -4.70 15.92 -12.46
N SER A 261 -4.13 16.94 -13.10
CA SER A 261 -4.27 18.33 -12.66
C SER A 261 -5.72 18.81 -12.91
N PRO A 262 -6.15 19.91 -12.30
CA PRO A 262 -7.49 20.45 -12.56
C PRO A 262 -7.81 20.72 -14.03
N ALA A 263 -6.79 20.96 -14.86
CA ALA A 263 -6.97 21.14 -16.30
C ALA A 263 -7.41 19.86 -17.03
N ASP A 264 -7.01 18.70 -16.50
CA ASP A 264 -7.30 17.39 -17.10
C ASP A 264 -8.36 16.60 -16.31
N MET A 265 -8.83 17.10 -15.16
CA MET A 265 -10.00 16.56 -14.47
C MET A 265 -11.28 16.75 -15.28
N THR A 266 -12.22 15.82 -15.18
CA THR A 266 -13.57 16.06 -15.71
C THR A 266 -14.29 17.13 -14.90
N GLU A 267 -15.25 17.81 -15.51
CA GLU A 267 -16.06 18.82 -14.80
C GLU A 267 -16.85 18.22 -13.63
N GLU A 268 -17.22 16.95 -13.70
CA GLU A 268 -17.87 16.24 -12.61
C GLU A 268 -16.92 15.90 -11.44
N ALA A 269 -15.63 15.71 -11.70
CA ALA A 269 -14.64 15.39 -10.67
C ALA A 269 -14.20 16.60 -9.85
N LYS A 270 -14.19 17.79 -10.44
CA LYS A 270 -13.80 19.03 -9.77
C LYS A 270 -14.58 19.31 -8.48
N PRO A 271 -15.93 19.32 -8.47
CA PRO A 271 -16.69 19.52 -7.24
C PRO A 271 -16.47 18.42 -6.21
N VAL A 272 -16.25 17.17 -6.63
CA VAL A 272 -15.94 16.06 -5.71
C VAL A 272 -14.62 16.31 -5.00
N PHE A 273 -13.58 16.74 -5.73
CA PHE A 273 -12.29 17.09 -5.14
C PHE A 273 -12.41 18.29 -4.17
N LEU A 274 -13.13 19.35 -4.54
CA LEU A 274 -13.38 20.50 -3.65
C LEU A 274 -14.09 20.09 -2.36
N ASN A 275 -15.08 19.21 -2.49
CA ASN A 275 -15.76 18.63 -1.34
C ASN A 275 -14.83 17.74 -0.50
N ALA A 276 -13.89 17.03 -1.11
CA ALA A 276 -12.87 16.26 -0.40
C ALA A 276 -11.96 17.15 0.45
N VAL A 277 -11.57 18.33 -0.07
CA VAL A 277 -10.81 19.33 0.70
C VAL A 277 -11.61 19.80 1.93
N ILE A 278 -12.89 20.14 1.74
CA ILE A 278 -13.75 20.58 2.84
C ILE A 278 -14.04 19.42 3.81
N TYR A 279 -14.16 18.22 3.30
CA TYR A 279 -14.41 17.04 4.11
C TYR A 279 -13.25 16.72 5.04
N ILE A 280 -12.03 16.64 4.49
CA ILE A 280 -10.86 16.27 5.29
C ILE A 280 -10.51 17.35 6.34
N SER A 281 -10.82 18.63 6.11
CA SER A 281 -10.56 19.69 7.07
C SER A 281 -11.22 19.46 8.43
N LYS A 282 -12.28 18.65 8.48
CA LYS A 282 -13.02 18.30 9.71
C LYS A 282 -12.27 17.31 10.61
N PHE A 283 -11.19 16.72 10.12
CA PHE A 283 -10.42 15.68 10.82
C PHE A 283 -9.11 16.22 11.43
N ALA A 284 -9.03 17.52 11.66
CA ALA A 284 -7.94 18.12 12.43
C ALA A 284 -7.92 17.55 13.86
N GLY A 285 -6.75 17.12 14.32
CA GLY A 285 -6.58 16.45 15.61
C GLY A 285 -6.79 14.93 15.56
N HIS A 286 -7.23 14.36 14.44
CA HIS A 286 -7.23 12.92 14.22
C HIS A 286 -5.83 12.44 13.82
N HIS A 287 -5.52 11.19 14.12
CA HIS A 287 -4.26 10.54 13.74
C HIS A 287 -4.49 9.07 13.45
N ILE A 288 -3.54 8.46 12.74
CA ILE A 288 -3.58 7.04 12.41
C ILE A 288 -3.45 6.20 13.69
N ILE A 289 -4.46 5.36 13.98
CA ILE A 289 -4.51 4.56 15.21
C ILE A 289 -3.75 3.25 15.04
N ALA A 290 -4.09 2.51 14.00
CA ALA A 290 -3.45 1.26 13.67
C ALA A 290 -2.44 1.48 12.54
N ARG A 291 -1.15 1.40 12.86
CA ARG A 291 -0.08 1.71 11.92
C ARG A 291 0.37 0.46 11.17
N LYS A 292 0.70 0.62 9.90
CA LYS A 292 1.48 -0.38 9.19
C LYS A 292 2.91 -0.38 9.72
N LEU A 293 3.33 -1.53 10.21
CA LEU A 293 4.65 -1.70 10.81
C LEU A 293 5.67 -2.21 9.81
N ASN A 294 5.20 -2.94 8.79
CA ASN A 294 6.04 -3.61 7.82
C ASN A 294 5.34 -3.70 6.47
N GLU A 295 6.13 -3.78 5.40
CA GLU A 295 5.68 -3.96 4.02
C GLU A 295 5.03 -5.33 3.80
N GLY A 296 5.59 -6.36 4.43
CA GLY A 296 5.29 -7.74 4.17
C GLY A 296 4.29 -8.38 5.13
N ILE A 297 3.33 -7.63 5.68
CA ILE A 297 2.33 -8.23 6.57
C ILE A 297 1.29 -8.99 5.76
N ALA A 298 1.22 -10.31 6.00
CA ALA A 298 0.13 -11.14 5.51
C ALA A 298 -1.18 -10.84 6.24
N THR A 299 -2.29 -11.03 5.56
CA THR A 299 -3.64 -10.99 6.12
C THR A 299 -4.32 -12.35 5.93
N ARG A 300 -5.56 -12.52 6.38
CA ARG A 300 -6.32 -13.76 6.10
C ARG A 300 -6.56 -13.97 4.60
N THR A 301 -6.51 -12.93 3.79
CA THR A 301 -6.53 -13.06 2.33
C THR A 301 -5.34 -13.89 1.82
N SER A 302 -4.18 -13.79 2.49
CA SER A 302 -3.02 -14.63 2.15
C SER A 302 -3.25 -16.13 2.45
N VAL A 303 -4.09 -16.45 3.45
CA VAL A 303 -4.52 -17.84 3.70
C VAL A 303 -5.42 -18.35 2.58
N ASP A 304 -6.36 -17.51 2.17
CA ASP A 304 -7.28 -17.83 1.06
C ASP A 304 -6.50 -17.98 -0.27
N GLU A 305 -5.48 -17.15 -0.49
CA GLU A 305 -4.55 -17.27 -1.61
C GLU A 305 -3.75 -18.57 -1.58
N GLN A 306 -3.18 -18.94 -0.42
CA GLN A 306 -2.46 -20.22 -0.28
C GLN A 306 -3.37 -21.42 -0.58
N LYS A 307 -4.62 -21.39 -0.09
CA LYS A 307 -5.63 -22.40 -0.41
C LYS A 307 -5.88 -22.47 -1.92
N TYR A 308 -6.06 -21.31 -2.56
CA TYR A 308 -6.28 -21.23 -4.01
C TYR A 308 -5.07 -21.73 -4.80
N ASN A 309 -3.86 -21.41 -4.36
CA ASN A 309 -2.61 -21.79 -5.02
C ASN A 309 -2.40 -23.30 -5.16
N VAL A 310 -2.99 -24.11 -4.28
CA VAL A 310 -2.94 -25.58 -4.36
C VAL A 310 -4.22 -26.19 -4.94
N SER A 311 -5.16 -25.37 -5.39
CA SER A 311 -6.43 -25.84 -5.96
C SER A 311 -6.28 -26.39 -7.37
N LYS A 312 -7.22 -27.25 -7.76
CA LYS A 312 -7.31 -27.74 -9.14
C LYS A 312 -7.66 -26.63 -10.12
N GLU A 313 -8.49 -25.68 -9.70
CA GLU A 313 -8.89 -24.51 -10.51
C GLU A 313 -7.67 -23.66 -10.90
N ASN A 314 -6.81 -23.34 -9.93
CA ASN A 314 -5.60 -22.57 -10.20
C ASN A 314 -4.60 -23.34 -11.08
N TYR A 315 -4.46 -24.65 -10.85
CA TYR A 315 -3.65 -25.48 -11.72
C TYR A 315 -4.15 -25.47 -13.17
N ASP A 316 -5.46 -25.62 -13.39
CA ASP A 316 -6.03 -25.63 -14.74
C ASP A 316 -5.84 -24.26 -15.43
N SER A 317 -6.00 -23.16 -14.69
CA SER A 317 -5.69 -21.81 -15.19
C SER A 317 -4.21 -21.65 -15.54
N TYR A 318 -3.31 -22.07 -14.66
CA TYR A 318 -1.85 -22.05 -14.89
C TYR A 318 -1.45 -22.88 -16.12
N LYS A 319 -1.96 -24.11 -16.22
CA LYS A 319 -1.74 -25.00 -17.36
C LYS A 319 -2.19 -24.35 -18.66
N ASN A 320 -3.43 -23.86 -18.70
CA ASN A 320 -3.99 -23.21 -19.89
C ASN A 320 -3.16 -21.97 -20.31
N SER A 321 -2.64 -21.22 -19.36
CA SER A 321 -1.78 -20.04 -19.62
C SER A 321 -0.47 -20.45 -20.30
N ILE A 322 0.22 -21.50 -19.81
CA ILE A 322 1.46 -21.99 -20.41
C ILE A 322 1.19 -22.59 -21.79
N GLU A 323 0.15 -23.42 -21.93
CA GLU A 323 -0.22 -24.01 -23.21
C GLU A 323 -0.56 -22.93 -24.25
N GLY A 324 -1.33 -21.89 -23.85
CA GLY A 324 -1.63 -20.75 -24.71
C GLY A 324 -0.40 -19.95 -25.13
N TYR A 325 0.52 -19.72 -24.18
CA TYR A 325 1.81 -19.08 -24.48
C TYR A 325 2.64 -19.92 -25.47
N ASN A 326 2.75 -21.21 -25.24
CA ASN A 326 3.49 -22.11 -26.13
C ASN A 326 2.90 -22.13 -27.55
N GLN A 327 1.58 -22.15 -27.68
CA GLN A 327 0.89 -22.06 -28.97
C GLN A 327 1.18 -20.73 -29.67
N LEU A 328 1.13 -19.61 -28.93
CA LEU A 328 1.43 -18.28 -29.46
C LEU A 328 2.86 -18.19 -29.97
N MET A 329 3.84 -18.67 -29.17
CA MET A 329 5.25 -18.66 -29.54
C MET A 329 5.55 -19.57 -30.73
N LYS A 330 4.90 -20.75 -30.77
CA LYS A 330 5.00 -21.64 -31.93
C LYS A 330 4.51 -20.99 -33.21
N HIS A 331 3.29 -20.39 -33.17
CA HIS A 331 2.73 -19.70 -34.34
C HIS A 331 3.61 -18.54 -34.82
N ARG A 332 4.15 -17.75 -33.87
CA ARG A 332 5.08 -16.66 -34.20
C ARG A 332 6.38 -17.18 -34.81
N SER A 333 6.95 -18.23 -34.25
CA SER A 333 8.16 -18.91 -34.79
C SER A 333 7.93 -19.38 -36.22
N ASP A 334 6.82 -20.10 -36.47
CA ASP A 334 6.48 -20.63 -37.80
C ASP A 334 6.33 -19.49 -38.84
N SER A 335 5.71 -18.37 -38.43
CA SER A 335 5.55 -17.17 -39.27
C SER A 335 6.92 -16.53 -39.61
N LEU A 336 7.80 -16.38 -38.60
CA LEU A 336 9.14 -15.80 -38.81
C LEU A 336 10.03 -16.67 -39.65
N LYS A 337 9.99 -17.99 -39.48
CA LYS A 337 10.71 -18.96 -40.37
C LYS A 337 10.22 -18.86 -41.80
N SER A 338 8.94 -18.64 -42.03
CA SER A 338 8.40 -18.45 -43.39
C SER A 338 8.93 -17.15 -44.02
N ILE A 339 9.11 -16.09 -43.25
CA ILE A 339 9.69 -14.81 -43.71
C ILE A 339 11.17 -15.03 -44.08
N GLU A 340 11.92 -15.74 -43.24
CA GLU A 340 13.32 -16.08 -43.49
C GLU A 340 13.50 -16.93 -44.76
N ALA A 341 12.66 -17.96 -44.91
CA ALA A 341 12.65 -18.83 -46.09
C ALA A 341 12.33 -18.07 -47.40
N ALA A 342 11.53 -16.98 -47.29
CA ALA A 342 11.24 -16.09 -48.40
C ALA A 342 12.36 -15.05 -48.66
N GLY A 343 13.49 -15.13 -47.98
CA GLY A 343 14.62 -14.21 -48.10
C GLY A 343 14.52 -12.93 -47.28
N GLY A 344 13.57 -12.85 -46.36
CA GLY A 344 13.43 -11.75 -45.41
C GLY A 344 14.54 -11.75 -44.35
N LYS A 345 14.96 -10.54 -43.90
CA LYS A 345 15.93 -10.41 -42.79
C LYS A 345 15.22 -10.42 -41.45
N LEU A 346 15.72 -11.24 -40.53
CA LEU A 346 15.24 -11.32 -39.17
C LEU A 346 16.12 -10.46 -38.23
N SER A 347 15.50 -9.77 -37.28
CA SER A 347 16.15 -9.11 -36.14
C SER A 347 16.61 -10.17 -35.12
N ASP A 348 17.48 -9.78 -34.17
CA ASP A 348 17.88 -10.68 -33.08
C ASP A 348 16.70 -11.01 -32.16
N GLN A 349 15.75 -10.09 -32.02
CA GLN A 349 14.50 -10.36 -31.32
C GLN A 349 13.64 -11.41 -32.03
N ASP A 350 13.58 -11.39 -33.37
CA ASP A 350 12.85 -12.38 -34.15
C ASP A 350 13.48 -13.78 -34.01
N LYS A 351 14.81 -13.87 -33.98
CA LYS A 351 15.53 -15.13 -33.72
C LYS A 351 15.22 -15.67 -32.31
N THR A 352 15.11 -14.78 -31.31
CA THR A 352 14.68 -15.16 -29.95
C THR A 352 13.27 -15.75 -29.94
N TYR A 353 12.33 -15.16 -30.66
CA TYR A 353 10.98 -15.72 -30.78
C TYR A 353 10.97 -17.08 -31.50
N ILE A 354 11.84 -17.30 -32.50
CA ILE A 354 11.98 -18.61 -33.12
C ILE A 354 12.42 -19.65 -32.08
N GLN A 355 13.46 -19.35 -31.30
CA GLN A 355 13.94 -20.24 -30.25
C GLN A 355 12.86 -20.53 -29.20
N MET A 356 12.08 -19.51 -28.77
CA MET A 356 10.97 -19.72 -27.83
C MET A 356 9.88 -20.65 -28.39
N GLY A 357 9.59 -20.59 -29.69
CA GLY A 357 8.66 -21.50 -30.35
C GLY A 357 9.18 -22.93 -30.54
N GLU A 358 10.50 -23.10 -30.66
CA GLU A 358 11.17 -24.41 -30.76
C GLU A 358 11.32 -25.09 -29.39
N HIS A 359 11.42 -24.30 -28.31
CA HIS A 359 11.61 -24.78 -26.96
C HIS A 359 10.43 -24.36 -26.08
N PRO A 360 9.25 -25.04 -26.19
CA PRO A 360 8.09 -24.73 -25.42
C PRO A 360 8.35 -24.87 -23.92
N GLN A 361 7.70 -24.04 -23.12
CA GLN A 361 7.75 -24.15 -21.67
C GLN A 361 7.13 -25.48 -21.22
N TYR A 362 7.77 -26.09 -20.23
CA TYR A 362 7.27 -27.33 -19.63
C TYR A 362 5.94 -27.06 -18.89
N VAL A 363 4.98 -27.94 -19.09
CA VAL A 363 3.69 -27.93 -18.40
C VAL A 363 3.74 -29.02 -17.33
N PRO A 364 3.87 -28.68 -16.03
CA PRO A 364 3.91 -29.68 -14.98
C PRO A 364 2.56 -30.39 -14.86
N ASN A 365 2.58 -31.66 -14.45
CA ASN A 365 1.34 -32.31 -14.02
C ASN A 365 0.88 -31.76 -12.65
N TYR A 366 -0.35 -32.10 -12.22
CA TYR A 366 -0.92 -31.55 -10.99
C TYR A 366 -0.11 -31.91 -9.75
N LEU A 367 0.45 -33.10 -9.69
CA LEU A 367 1.28 -33.55 -8.55
C LEU A 367 2.56 -32.69 -8.42
N GLU A 368 3.25 -32.47 -9.54
CA GLU A 368 4.44 -31.61 -9.60
C GLU A 368 4.11 -30.17 -9.22
N TYR A 369 3.00 -29.65 -9.76
CA TYR A 369 2.50 -28.33 -9.47
C TYR A 369 2.23 -28.11 -7.98
N VAL A 370 1.52 -29.03 -7.33
CA VAL A 370 1.20 -28.93 -5.89
C VAL A 370 2.46 -29.10 -5.04
N LYS A 371 3.37 -30.00 -5.43
CA LYS A 371 4.63 -30.22 -4.72
C LYS A 371 5.45 -28.93 -4.59
N GLU A 372 5.48 -28.13 -5.66
CA GLU A 372 6.21 -26.87 -5.67
C GLU A 372 5.57 -25.79 -4.78
N ARG A 373 4.22 -25.82 -4.62
CA ARG A 373 3.45 -24.74 -3.98
C ARG A 373 3.01 -25.02 -2.56
N ALA A 374 2.85 -26.28 -2.19
CA ALA A 374 2.31 -26.65 -0.88
C ALA A 374 3.35 -26.62 0.25
N GLY A 375 4.64 -26.49 -0.06
CA GLY A 375 5.71 -26.50 0.93
C GLY A 375 5.65 -27.73 1.84
N GLU A 376 5.79 -27.54 3.13
CA GLU A 376 5.78 -28.63 4.13
C GLU A 376 4.45 -29.41 4.17
N LEU A 377 3.35 -28.81 3.74
CA LEU A 377 2.06 -29.51 3.71
C LEU A 377 2.02 -30.61 2.65
N TYR A 378 2.91 -30.57 1.66
CA TYR A 378 3.00 -31.64 0.66
C TYR A 378 3.36 -32.99 1.28
N GLU A 379 4.30 -33.00 2.22
CA GLU A 379 4.69 -34.25 2.94
C GLU A 379 3.49 -34.85 3.71
N LYS A 380 2.53 -34.02 4.09
CA LYS A 380 1.35 -34.44 4.85
C LYS A 380 0.18 -34.87 3.98
N PHE A 381 -0.05 -34.19 2.86
CA PHE A 381 -1.27 -34.33 2.07
C PHE A 381 -1.01 -34.79 0.62
N GLY A 382 0.23 -34.77 0.14
CA GLY A 382 0.55 -35.09 -1.26
C GLY A 382 -0.27 -34.27 -2.24
N ALA A 383 -1.01 -34.92 -3.14
CA ALA A 383 -1.91 -34.27 -4.11
C ALA A 383 -3.39 -34.34 -3.70
N ASP A 384 -3.70 -34.57 -2.43
CA ASP A 384 -5.09 -34.61 -1.96
C ASP A 384 -5.69 -33.21 -1.81
N VAL A 385 -6.38 -32.75 -2.86
CA VAL A 385 -7.05 -31.42 -2.92
C VAL A 385 -8.01 -31.24 -1.74
N THR A 386 -8.76 -32.28 -1.39
CA THR A 386 -9.76 -32.21 -0.31
C THR A 386 -9.10 -32.00 1.05
N ALA A 387 -7.94 -32.62 1.27
CA ALA A 387 -7.16 -32.43 2.49
C ALA A 387 -6.66 -31.00 2.65
N TYR A 388 -6.17 -30.37 1.58
CA TYR A 388 -5.77 -28.95 1.60
C TYR A 388 -6.97 -28.03 1.86
N GLU A 389 -8.06 -28.24 1.14
CA GLU A 389 -9.27 -27.44 1.32
C GLU A 389 -9.79 -27.50 2.76
N LYS A 390 -9.87 -28.71 3.31
CA LYS A 390 -10.24 -28.94 4.71
C LYS A 390 -9.28 -28.24 5.67
N TYR A 391 -7.97 -28.44 5.48
CA TYR A 391 -6.94 -27.85 6.34
C TYR A 391 -7.04 -26.34 6.42
N TYR A 392 -7.05 -25.66 5.27
CA TYR A 392 -7.12 -24.20 5.24
C TYR A 392 -8.46 -23.67 5.77
N THR A 393 -9.57 -24.34 5.47
CA THR A 393 -10.90 -23.92 5.93
C THR A 393 -11.07 -24.05 7.43
N GLU A 394 -10.70 -25.20 8.01
CA GLU A 394 -10.84 -25.46 9.45
C GLU A 394 -9.87 -24.65 10.29
N ASN A 395 -8.68 -24.37 9.78
CA ASN A 395 -7.66 -23.63 10.52
C ASN A 395 -7.64 -22.12 10.24
N ARG A 396 -8.43 -21.64 9.28
CA ARG A 396 -8.46 -20.22 8.90
C ARG A 396 -8.59 -19.26 10.08
N PRO A 397 -9.41 -19.50 11.11
CA PRO A 397 -9.56 -18.64 12.28
C PRO A 397 -8.30 -18.54 13.16
N TYR A 398 -7.37 -19.48 13.03
CA TYR A 398 -6.19 -19.61 13.88
C TYR A 398 -4.88 -19.25 13.18
N PHE A 399 -4.89 -18.93 11.90
CA PHE A 399 -3.70 -18.41 11.25
C PHE A 399 -3.41 -17.00 11.72
N TYR A 400 -2.13 -16.66 11.80
CA TYR A 400 -1.63 -15.29 12.01
C TYR A 400 -0.44 -15.02 11.11
N GLY A 401 -0.23 -13.75 10.76
CA GLY A 401 0.88 -13.33 9.91
C GLY A 401 2.14 -13.05 10.72
N SER A 402 3.28 -13.29 10.11
CA SER A 402 4.55 -12.77 10.59
C SER A 402 4.61 -11.25 10.40
N LEU A 403 5.21 -10.55 11.35
CA LEU A 403 5.45 -9.10 11.23
C LEU A 403 6.48 -8.75 10.14
N ASN A 404 7.20 -9.72 9.62
CA ASN A 404 8.38 -9.50 8.78
C ASN A 404 8.26 -10.03 7.37
N ASP A 405 7.22 -10.77 7.05
CA ASP A 405 7.01 -11.37 5.74
C ASP A 405 5.52 -11.54 5.41
N TYR A 406 5.20 -11.94 4.19
CA TYR A 406 3.84 -12.31 3.76
C TYR A 406 3.41 -13.71 4.21
N GLY A 407 4.23 -14.37 5.03
CA GLY A 407 3.94 -15.70 5.51
C GLY A 407 2.85 -15.72 6.57
N VAL A 408 2.02 -16.76 6.54
CA VAL A 408 1.06 -17.06 7.59
C VAL A 408 1.46 -18.33 8.30
N LYS A 409 1.23 -18.37 9.61
CA LYS A 409 1.53 -19.50 10.50
C LYS A 409 0.29 -19.88 11.27
N LEU A 410 0.14 -21.19 11.54
CA LEU A 410 -0.93 -21.67 12.40
C LEU A 410 -0.57 -21.41 13.86
N ASP A 411 -1.49 -20.76 14.59
CA ASP A 411 -1.39 -20.58 16.03
C ASP A 411 -1.97 -21.80 16.75
N GLU A 412 -1.12 -22.74 17.12
CA GLU A 412 -1.53 -23.94 17.84
C GLU A 412 -2.07 -23.62 19.25
N ASP A 413 -1.64 -22.52 19.87
CA ASP A 413 -2.17 -22.07 21.16
C ASP A 413 -3.62 -21.64 21.04
N ALA A 414 -3.94 -20.75 20.08
CA ALA A 414 -5.31 -20.32 19.81
C ALA A 414 -6.20 -21.47 19.36
N LYS A 415 -5.70 -22.33 18.45
CA LYS A 415 -6.40 -23.53 17.99
C LYS A 415 -6.74 -24.48 19.14
N SER A 416 -5.80 -24.72 20.05
CA SER A 416 -6.01 -25.60 21.22
C SER A 416 -7.08 -25.07 22.18
N LEU A 417 -7.34 -23.75 22.16
CA LEU A 417 -8.43 -23.13 22.93
C LEU A 417 -9.76 -23.13 22.17
N GLY A 418 -9.75 -23.37 20.86
CA GLY A 418 -10.93 -23.25 20.00
C GLY A 418 -11.45 -21.81 19.87
N ILE A 419 -10.59 -20.81 20.12
CA ILE A 419 -10.97 -19.38 20.08
C ILE A 419 -10.18 -18.72 18.95
N ALA A 420 -10.89 -18.13 18.01
CA ALA A 420 -10.27 -17.38 16.90
C ALA A 420 -9.42 -16.22 17.45
N ASN A 421 -8.28 -15.96 16.83
CA ASN A 421 -7.38 -14.91 17.32
C ASN A 421 -7.94 -13.48 17.17
N ASN A 422 -8.93 -13.27 16.29
CA ASN A 422 -9.67 -12.02 16.16
C ASN A 422 -10.95 -11.96 17.01
N ASP A 423 -11.19 -12.96 17.87
CA ASP A 423 -12.18 -12.89 18.94
C ASP A 423 -11.48 -12.42 20.23
N LYS A 424 -11.91 -11.26 20.77
CA LYS A 424 -11.30 -10.71 22.00
C LYS A 424 -11.40 -11.62 23.21
N CYS A 425 -12.30 -12.63 23.19
CA CYS A 425 -12.39 -13.65 24.22
C CYS A 425 -11.07 -14.43 24.39
N ILE A 426 -10.19 -14.46 23.37
CA ILE A 426 -8.87 -15.08 23.49
C ILE A 426 -8.00 -14.39 24.54
N LEU A 427 -8.08 -13.04 24.63
CA LEU A 427 -7.34 -12.26 25.63
C LEU A 427 -7.88 -12.53 27.04
N ASP A 428 -9.21 -12.51 27.21
CA ASP A 428 -9.84 -12.78 28.51
C ASP A 428 -9.54 -14.21 28.98
N LYS A 429 -9.58 -15.18 28.07
CA LYS A 429 -9.24 -16.57 28.35
C LYS A 429 -7.80 -16.72 28.79
N ALA A 430 -6.86 -16.11 28.07
CA ALA A 430 -5.44 -16.17 28.41
C ALA A 430 -5.17 -15.52 29.78
N ILE A 431 -5.76 -14.33 30.05
CA ILE A 431 -5.64 -13.68 31.36
C ILE A 431 -6.19 -14.58 32.46
N SER A 432 -7.36 -15.19 32.26
CA SER A 432 -7.97 -16.09 33.23
C SER A 432 -7.14 -17.35 33.47
N MET A 433 -6.48 -17.89 32.45
CA MET A 433 -5.54 -18.99 32.60
C MET A 433 -4.36 -18.61 33.50
N TRP A 434 -3.81 -17.42 33.29
CA TRP A 434 -2.71 -16.90 34.11
C TRP A 434 -3.12 -16.63 35.56
N GLU A 435 -4.29 -15.99 35.79
CA GLU A 435 -4.84 -15.75 37.13
C GLU A 435 -5.04 -17.04 37.94
N ASN A 436 -5.42 -18.11 37.26
CA ASN A 436 -5.68 -19.42 37.88
C ASN A 436 -4.45 -20.36 37.87
N ASN A 437 -3.28 -19.87 37.54
CA ASN A 437 -2.03 -20.63 37.39
C ASN A 437 -2.17 -21.87 36.50
N LYS A 438 -2.97 -21.74 35.41
CA LYS A 438 -3.24 -22.81 34.47
C LYS A 438 -2.57 -22.52 33.14
N ASP A 439 -1.55 -23.31 32.78
CA ASP A 439 -0.79 -23.18 31.51
C ASP A 439 -0.34 -21.71 31.25
N VAL A 440 0.36 -21.15 32.22
CA VAL A 440 0.77 -19.73 32.27
C VAL A 440 1.62 -19.37 31.06
N GLU A 441 2.49 -20.27 30.62
CA GLU A 441 3.36 -20.02 29.48
C GLU A 441 2.56 -19.89 28.16
N LYS A 442 1.52 -20.70 27.97
CA LYS A 442 0.59 -20.53 26.85
C LYS A 442 -0.13 -19.20 26.93
N ALA A 443 -0.62 -18.81 28.10
CA ALA A 443 -1.28 -17.54 28.33
C ALA A 443 -0.38 -16.37 27.96
N LYS A 444 0.88 -16.38 28.40
CA LYS A 444 1.88 -15.37 28.04
C LYS A 444 2.13 -15.30 26.54
N ARG A 445 2.35 -16.46 25.88
CA ARG A 445 2.56 -16.48 24.41
C ARG A 445 1.40 -15.85 23.65
N ILE A 446 0.14 -16.14 24.03
CA ILE A 446 -1.05 -15.56 23.41
C ILE A 446 -1.07 -14.04 23.62
N LEU A 447 -0.92 -13.58 24.86
CA LEU A 447 -0.98 -12.15 25.20
C LEU A 447 0.13 -11.36 24.52
N TYR A 448 1.35 -11.88 24.51
CA TYR A 448 2.50 -11.22 23.89
C TYR A 448 2.45 -11.26 22.34
N ARG A 449 1.83 -12.29 21.77
CA ARG A 449 1.64 -12.40 20.31
C ARG A 449 0.64 -11.37 19.80
N TYR A 450 -0.45 -11.19 20.52
CA TYR A 450 -1.59 -10.39 20.03
C TYR A 450 -1.71 -9.00 20.63
N THR A 451 -0.74 -8.55 21.41
CA THR A 451 -0.71 -7.19 21.96
C THR A 451 0.68 -6.57 21.92
N LEU A 452 0.74 -5.24 22.08
CA LEU A 452 1.99 -4.50 22.26
C LEU A 452 2.46 -4.43 23.72
N LEU A 453 1.79 -5.15 24.62
CA LEU A 453 2.04 -5.04 26.06
C LEU A 453 2.91 -6.20 26.56
N ARG A 454 3.66 -5.95 27.63
CA ARG A 454 4.58 -6.91 28.27
C ARG A 454 4.45 -6.84 29.78
N TYR A 455 3.20 -6.99 30.30
CA TYR A 455 3.01 -7.09 31.74
C TYR A 455 3.49 -8.44 32.26
N GLU A 456 4.17 -8.45 33.39
CA GLU A 456 4.68 -9.66 34.04
C GLU A 456 3.74 -10.22 35.11
N ASP A 457 2.60 -9.55 35.35
CA ASP A 457 1.61 -9.94 36.34
C ASP A 457 0.22 -10.03 35.73
N ALA A 458 -0.50 -11.11 36.01
CA ALA A 458 -1.87 -11.35 35.57
C ALA A 458 -2.85 -10.27 36.02
N LYS A 459 -2.61 -9.66 37.20
CA LYS A 459 -3.43 -8.59 37.74
C LYS A 459 -3.36 -7.32 36.89
N GLU A 460 -2.17 -6.95 36.37
CA GLU A 460 -2.00 -5.83 35.46
C GLU A 460 -2.72 -6.09 34.13
N TRP A 461 -2.61 -7.29 33.58
CA TRP A 461 -3.37 -7.70 32.39
C TRP A 461 -4.88 -7.59 32.61
N ARG A 462 -5.39 -8.05 33.77
CA ARG A 462 -6.81 -7.98 34.11
C ARG A 462 -7.29 -6.53 34.26
N GLN A 463 -6.49 -5.65 34.87
CA GLN A 463 -6.79 -4.22 35.01
C GLN A 463 -6.86 -3.54 33.64
N TRP A 464 -5.87 -3.81 32.79
CA TRP A 464 -5.85 -3.28 31.43
C TRP A 464 -7.07 -3.76 30.63
N TYR A 465 -7.37 -5.04 30.63
CA TYR A 465 -8.48 -5.61 29.88
C TYR A 465 -9.82 -5.03 30.34
N LYS A 466 -10.09 -4.98 31.66
CA LYS A 466 -11.29 -4.35 32.21
C LYS A 466 -11.46 -2.90 31.79
N LYS A 467 -10.35 -2.15 31.71
CA LYS A 467 -10.36 -0.73 31.35
C LYS A 467 -10.63 -0.51 29.85
N TYR A 468 -10.11 -1.38 29.00
CA TYR A 468 -10.09 -1.11 27.56
C TYR A 468 -10.89 -2.10 26.69
N GLN A 469 -11.46 -3.19 27.22
CA GLN A 469 -12.17 -4.22 26.45
C GLN A 469 -13.21 -3.71 25.47
N ASN A 470 -13.89 -2.59 25.77
CA ASN A 470 -14.90 -1.96 24.91
C ASN A 470 -14.29 -1.01 23.85
N LYS A 471 -12.98 -0.80 23.89
CA LYS A 471 -12.22 0.02 22.94
C LYS A 471 -11.23 -0.82 22.12
N LEU A 472 -11.16 -2.12 22.36
CA LEU A 472 -10.28 -3.01 21.63
C LEU A 472 -10.84 -3.26 20.24
N PHE A 473 -9.94 -3.28 19.26
CA PHE A 473 -10.19 -3.75 17.91
C PHE A 473 -8.99 -4.56 17.44
N PHE A 474 -9.25 -5.52 16.55
CA PHE A 474 -8.21 -6.36 15.97
C PHE A 474 -7.82 -5.85 14.59
N THR A 475 -6.52 -5.84 14.28
CA THR A 475 -6.01 -5.43 12.98
C THR A 475 -4.98 -6.43 12.47
N GLU A 476 -5.27 -7.08 11.34
CA GLU A 476 -4.33 -7.98 10.66
C GLU A 476 -3.23 -7.17 9.97
N SER A 477 -3.62 -6.21 9.16
CA SER A 477 -2.68 -5.36 8.43
C SER A 477 -1.84 -4.43 9.32
N GLY A 478 -2.23 -4.22 10.57
CA GLY A 478 -1.48 -3.51 11.60
C GLY A 478 -0.59 -4.39 12.45
N GLY A 479 -0.40 -5.67 12.06
CA GLY A 479 0.52 -6.57 12.75
C GLY A 479 -0.15 -7.71 13.52
N TRP A 480 -1.40 -8.05 13.21
CA TRP A 480 -2.17 -9.09 13.92
C TRP A 480 -2.33 -8.81 15.41
N LEU A 481 -2.70 -7.57 15.72
CA LEU A 481 -2.71 -7.05 17.08
C LEU A 481 -4.09 -6.62 17.53
N TRP A 482 -4.38 -6.82 18.80
CA TRP A 482 -5.43 -6.14 19.53
C TRP A 482 -4.90 -4.79 20.01
N LEU A 483 -5.47 -3.72 19.47
CA LEU A 483 -5.11 -2.34 19.78
C LEU A 483 -6.26 -1.62 20.45
N VAL A 484 -5.92 -0.58 21.19
CA VAL A 484 -6.92 0.30 21.82
C VAL A 484 -7.29 1.42 20.85
N ASN A 485 -8.59 1.59 20.59
CA ASN A 485 -9.08 2.75 19.84
C ASN A 485 -8.91 4.01 20.69
N ASN A 486 -7.93 4.82 20.30
CA ASN A 486 -7.53 6.04 20.99
C ASN A 486 -7.90 7.33 20.24
N LEU A 487 -8.99 7.32 19.45
CA LEU A 487 -9.55 8.54 18.84
C LEU A 487 -9.85 9.61 19.90
N ASN A 488 -10.25 9.20 21.11
CA ASN A 488 -10.36 10.14 22.22
C ASN A 488 -8.95 10.50 22.72
N PRO A 489 -8.55 11.79 22.70
CA PRO A 489 -7.21 12.23 23.11
C PRO A 489 -6.84 11.88 24.57
N LYS A 490 -7.84 11.60 25.42
CA LYS A 490 -7.64 11.12 26.80
C LYS A 490 -7.30 9.64 26.90
N THR A 491 -7.41 8.89 25.80
CA THR A 491 -7.03 7.48 25.77
C THR A 491 -5.57 7.38 25.35
N PRO A 492 -4.69 6.68 26.11
CA PRO A 492 -3.31 6.50 25.72
C PRO A 492 -3.17 5.88 24.34
N GLY A 493 -2.15 6.31 23.59
CA GLY A 493 -1.78 5.71 22.31
C GLY A 493 -1.30 4.27 22.44
N ASN A 494 -1.27 3.56 21.32
CA ASN A 494 -0.63 2.25 21.23
C ASN A 494 0.88 2.47 21.09
N ASP A 495 1.67 1.89 21.96
CA ASP A 495 3.13 2.00 21.94
C ASP A 495 3.75 0.89 21.11
N TYR A 496 4.27 1.26 19.94
CA TYR A 496 4.91 0.34 19.00
C TYR A 496 6.42 0.16 19.26
N SER A 497 6.99 0.80 20.28
CA SER A 497 8.43 0.75 20.56
C SER A 497 8.92 -0.66 20.85
N ILE A 498 8.08 -1.49 21.47
CA ILE A 498 8.37 -2.89 21.75
C ILE A 498 8.75 -3.72 20.52
N LEU A 499 8.25 -3.35 19.34
CA LEU A 499 8.54 -4.06 18.10
C LEU A 499 9.88 -3.65 17.46
N LYS A 500 10.51 -2.62 17.98
CA LYS A 500 11.80 -2.08 17.51
C LYS A 500 12.97 -2.46 18.40
N LEU A 501 12.73 -3.17 19.50
CA LEU A 501 13.76 -3.48 20.50
C LEU A 501 14.98 -4.21 19.93
N ASN A 502 14.80 -4.99 18.87
CA ASN A 502 15.83 -5.80 18.24
C ASN A 502 16.21 -5.28 16.83
N GLU A 503 15.86 -4.05 16.51
CA GLU A 503 16.26 -3.43 15.23
C GLU A 503 17.64 -2.81 15.35
N ILE A 504 18.55 -3.18 14.45
CA ILE A 504 19.86 -2.56 14.29
C ILE A 504 19.89 -1.81 12.97
N ASP A 505 20.26 -0.54 13.03
CA ASP A 505 20.48 0.27 11.83
C ASP A 505 21.75 -0.21 11.11
N GLU A 506 21.58 -0.99 10.05
CA GLU A 506 22.70 -1.51 9.25
C GLU A 506 23.49 -0.41 8.54
N THR A 507 22.86 0.74 8.28
CA THR A 507 23.55 1.89 7.70
C THR A 507 24.52 2.48 8.73
N ALA A 508 24.11 2.51 10.00
CA ALA A 508 24.99 2.94 11.11
C ALA A 508 26.12 1.92 11.39
N LEU A 509 25.92 0.65 11.00
CA LEU A 509 26.93 -0.40 11.11
C LEU A 509 27.99 -0.39 9.99
N ALA A 510 27.82 0.42 8.95
CA ALA A 510 28.83 0.50 7.88
C ALA A 510 30.18 0.89 8.47
N PRO A 511 31.28 0.18 8.12
CA PRO A 511 32.60 0.54 8.58
C PRO A 511 32.92 1.99 8.23
N LYS A 512 33.26 2.80 9.23
CA LYS A 512 33.62 4.23 9.06
C LYS A 512 34.90 4.41 8.28
N LYS A 513 35.78 3.40 8.33
CA LYS A 513 37.04 3.34 7.61
C LYS A 513 36.84 2.50 6.34
N LYS A 514 37.32 3.00 5.22
CA LYS A 514 37.39 2.19 3.99
C LYS A 514 38.59 1.27 4.05
N ALA A 515 38.45 0.04 3.61
CA ALA A 515 39.57 -0.86 3.40
C ALA A 515 40.49 -0.30 2.30
N THR A 516 41.79 -0.46 2.48
CA THR A 516 42.85 -0.05 1.54
C THR A 516 43.73 -1.23 1.22
N GLN A 517 44.64 -1.09 0.25
CA GLN A 517 45.60 -2.16 -0.07
C GLN A 517 46.52 -2.49 1.10
N GLU A 518 46.85 -1.48 1.96
CA GLU A 518 47.73 -1.64 3.10
C GLU A 518 46.97 -2.15 4.35
N ASP A 519 45.67 -1.84 4.45
CA ASP A 519 44.78 -2.29 5.50
C ASP A 519 43.50 -2.86 4.84
N PRO A 520 43.59 -4.11 4.38
CA PRO A 520 42.60 -4.64 3.44
C PRO A 520 41.26 -5.00 4.06
N VAL A 521 41.10 -4.93 5.37
CA VAL A 521 39.85 -5.21 6.08
C VAL A 521 39.49 -4.10 7.04
N ALA A 522 38.34 -3.48 6.79
CA ALA A 522 37.73 -2.57 7.75
C ALA A 522 36.44 -3.18 8.27
N PHE A 523 36.19 -3.15 9.55
CA PHE A 523 34.98 -3.72 10.15
C PHE A 523 34.35 -2.83 11.21
N SER A 524 33.08 -3.09 11.46
CA SER A 524 32.30 -2.61 12.59
C SER A 524 31.42 -3.72 13.14
N TYR A 525 30.98 -3.59 14.35
CA TYR A 525 30.09 -4.60 14.96
C TYR A 525 29.01 -3.95 15.82
N ALA A 526 27.92 -4.69 16.02
CA ALA A 526 26.91 -4.41 17.03
C ALA A 526 26.50 -5.70 17.72
N THR A 527 26.00 -5.57 18.93
CA THR A 527 25.52 -6.70 19.73
C THR A 527 24.04 -6.53 20.01
N ILE A 528 23.31 -7.64 19.95
CA ILE A 528 21.90 -7.74 20.38
C ILE A 528 21.86 -8.74 21.52
N GLN A 529 21.18 -8.41 22.60
CA GLN A 529 20.92 -9.35 23.68
C GLN A 529 19.43 -9.64 23.76
N ASN A 530 19.06 -10.92 23.65
CA ASN A 530 17.71 -11.43 23.75
C ASN A 530 17.62 -12.40 24.95
N GLY A 531 17.38 -11.87 26.15
CA GLY A 531 17.41 -12.68 27.36
C GLY A 531 18.80 -13.24 27.64
N GLU A 532 18.93 -14.57 27.66
CA GLU A 532 20.21 -15.28 27.86
C GLU A 532 21.01 -15.47 26.56
N GLU A 533 20.41 -15.22 25.40
CA GLU A 533 21.06 -15.34 24.10
C GLU A 533 21.55 -13.98 23.61
N GLY A 534 22.71 -13.98 22.98
CA GLY A 534 23.29 -12.77 22.36
C GLY A 534 23.68 -13.04 20.91
N GLU A 535 23.50 -12.04 20.06
CA GLU A 535 23.95 -12.05 18.68
C GLU A 535 24.98 -10.95 18.45
N ILE A 536 26.01 -11.24 17.66
CA ILE A 536 26.99 -10.25 17.22
C ILE A 536 26.87 -10.12 15.71
N ILE A 537 26.59 -8.92 15.24
CA ILE A 537 26.56 -8.60 13.81
C ILE A 537 27.86 -7.90 13.47
N ILE A 538 28.59 -8.46 12.51
CA ILE A 538 29.85 -7.90 12.03
C ILE A 538 29.66 -7.48 10.57
N ARG A 539 29.98 -6.24 10.26
CA ARG A 539 30.07 -5.72 8.89
C ARG A 539 31.52 -5.52 8.51
N MET A 540 31.89 -6.06 7.36
CA MET A 540 33.25 -5.95 6.83
C MET A 540 33.24 -5.28 5.46
N ASN A 541 34.19 -4.39 5.25
CA ASN A 541 34.55 -3.85 3.95
C ASN A 541 35.94 -4.42 3.59
N ILE A 542 36.02 -5.14 2.48
CA ILE A 542 37.21 -5.83 2.05
C ILE A 542 37.73 -5.13 0.79
N TYR A 543 39.02 -4.82 0.76
CA TYR A 543 39.66 -4.24 -0.42
C TYR A 543 39.59 -5.24 -1.60
N PRO A 544 39.26 -4.80 -2.83
CA PRO A 544 39.15 -5.67 -3.99
C PRO A 544 40.40 -6.52 -4.21
N GLY A 545 40.21 -7.83 -4.40
CA GLY A 545 41.31 -8.80 -4.61
C GLY A 545 41.78 -9.51 -3.34
N TYR A 546 41.25 -9.16 -2.16
CA TYR A 546 41.52 -9.89 -0.90
C TYR A 546 40.34 -10.81 -0.55
N LEU A 547 40.67 -11.94 0.08
CA LEU A 547 39.69 -12.91 0.58
C LEU A 547 39.92 -13.11 2.08
N ILE A 548 38.87 -13.36 2.82
CA ILE A 548 38.94 -13.80 4.23
C ILE A 548 38.71 -15.30 4.23
N TYR A 549 39.66 -16.04 4.81
CA TYR A 549 39.61 -17.49 4.95
C TYR A 549 39.16 -17.86 6.36
#